data_423f9caae78dc243860bb5e2154bab17
#
_entry.id   423f9caae78dc243860bb5e2154bab17
#
_cell.length_a   1.000
_cell.length_b   1.000
_cell.length_c   1.000
_cell.angle_alpha   90.00
_cell.angle_beta   90.00
_cell.angle_gamma   90.00
#
_symmetry.space_group_name_H-M   'P 1'
#
loop_
_entity.id
_entity.type
_entity.pdbx_description
1 polymer ?
#
loop_
_entity_poly.entity_id
_entity_poly.type
_entity_poly.pdbx_seq_one_letter_code
_entity_poly.pdbx_strand_id
1 'polypeptide(L)'
;MRKIGLFNIGKLGLVKSAGTGKTDINKVIEKWIPKHMVFWYDMSKPVDVYVPGVTYANPFVNGGGKLTYDNAINKCIITHTPTNNNNIAFWQIIVKPLQYVESYKIRVTGLPEGFTMKGRLGYVSIQITSDGEYDIPEYKNSSTTNSSYPGFYLAGDNVNDVDCNIVVEEIPTKQSVPTNEILKANPYLQDFSGNNRRLKLNNFLFAAMSGVGGYDISSTNILPDRANVTVTDNRVIHITKKLSTTDNMVNIVPANSNPTHKFKITGLSDGRQVSLVNRNGGFYTFDNGEHEVTLTYPEGTTSLYNAIGVTGSTGDMDVTIEFIPRYPNALVTDGVDDYGQIQNLQHGVKVLFTTINPFVDGKFIYDQRLNTTEPWLFAVFNDKGSIAYNSRNSNGKTYIDGTLNESTIVSALLNKKQIITIVNNDVTGDKTKTPIFFSNTDHNSGWISSAFYNSIGFDSVPTKETDGFTEQDLIDYYIPKAIVTITVVDVSGSPIQDATVTVEGVQYKTLSDGTVKVRGMVNSTMSLSVKKDGYMPFSDNSWKFADSRITLEVLRNTVITENGYSILLENDGLILTE
;
A
#
# COMPACT_ATOMS: atom_id res chain seq x y z
N MET A 1 -10.71 25.57 6.28
CA MET A 1 -10.77 24.34 7.10
C MET A 1 -11.48 23.24 6.31
N ARG A 2 -10.73 22.40 5.59
CA ARG A 2 -11.29 21.21 4.96
C ARG A 2 -11.64 20.20 6.07
N LYS A 3 -12.89 19.75 6.11
CA LYS A 3 -13.28 18.64 6.98
C LYS A 3 -12.43 17.44 6.60
N ILE A 4 -11.57 17.01 7.52
CA ILE A 4 -10.85 15.74 7.43
C ILE A 4 -11.92 14.67 7.31
N GLY A 5 -12.00 14.03 6.14
CA GLY A 5 -12.90 12.88 5.94
C GLY A 5 -12.41 11.77 6.84
N LEU A 6 -13.05 11.62 7.99
CA LEU A 6 -12.88 10.48 8.87
C LEU A 6 -13.04 9.19 8.08
N PHE A 7 -12.22 8.21 8.37
CA PHE A 7 -12.28 6.86 7.86
C PHE A 7 -13.71 6.42 7.59
N ASN A 8 -14.00 6.08 6.34
CA ASN A 8 -15.19 5.30 6.03
C ASN A 8 -14.90 3.83 6.37
N ILE A 9 -14.68 3.57 7.65
CA ILE A 9 -14.92 2.26 8.22
C ILE A 9 -16.42 2.14 8.10
N GLY A 10 -16.89 1.28 7.19
CA GLY A 10 -18.31 1.09 6.93
C GLY A 10 -19.05 1.10 8.25
N LYS A 11 -20.17 1.83 8.33
CA LYS A 11 -21.02 1.94 9.51
C LYS A 11 -21.32 0.53 10.05
N LEU A 12 -20.39 0.01 10.86
CA LEU A 12 -20.77 -1.07 11.77
C LEU A 12 -21.74 -0.45 12.74
N GLY A 13 -22.94 -1.02 12.76
CA GLY A 13 -23.98 -0.62 13.68
C GLY A 13 -23.44 -0.67 15.10
N LEU A 14 -23.05 0.50 15.60
CA LEU A 14 -22.80 0.71 17.01
C LEU A 14 -24.10 0.33 17.74
N VAL A 15 -24.07 -0.80 18.42
CA VAL A 15 -25.09 -1.12 19.42
C VAL A 15 -25.07 0.06 20.39
N LYS A 16 -26.09 0.90 20.32
CA LYS A 16 -26.33 1.95 21.31
C LYS A 16 -26.52 1.25 22.64
N SER A 17 -25.46 1.18 23.44
CA SER A 17 -25.58 0.94 24.87
C SER A 17 -26.34 2.14 25.46
N ALA A 18 -27.59 1.94 25.77
CA ALA A 18 -28.40 2.92 26.46
C ALA A 18 -27.87 3.07 27.89
N GLY A 19 -27.46 4.29 28.23
CA GLY A 19 -27.50 4.84 29.55
C GLY A 19 -26.43 4.45 30.56
N THR A 20 -25.45 5.30 30.67
CA THR A 20 -24.86 5.89 31.91
C THR A 20 -23.84 6.90 31.44
N GLY A 21 -23.69 8.07 32.05
CA GLY A 21 -22.88 9.20 31.65
C GLY A 21 -21.34 8.93 31.53
N LYS A 22 -20.96 7.84 30.87
CA LYS A 22 -19.57 7.56 30.49
C LYS A 22 -19.25 8.38 29.24
N THR A 23 -18.23 9.19 29.34
CA THR A 23 -17.61 9.89 28.22
C THR A 23 -17.37 8.89 27.11
N ASP A 24 -17.90 9.15 25.92
CA ASP A 24 -17.66 8.33 24.73
C ASP A 24 -16.16 8.41 24.41
N ILE A 25 -15.44 7.35 24.73
CA ILE A 25 -13.99 7.29 24.63
C ILE A 25 -13.52 7.53 23.18
N ASN A 26 -14.31 7.13 22.18
CA ASN A 26 -13.98 7.35 20.78
C ASN A 26 -13.96 8.84 20.44
N LYS A 27 -14.85 9.65 21.01
CA LYS A 27 -14.83 11.11 20.82
C LYS A 27 -13.62 11.77 21.47
N VAL A 28 -13.09 11.18 22.55
CA VAL A 28 -11.85 11.67 23.18
C VAL A 28 -10.67 11.36 22.28
N ILE A 29 -10.60 10.13 21.75
CA ILE A 29 -9.55 9.70 20.80
C ILE A 29 -9.61 10.54 19.52
N GLU A 30 -10.79 10.78 18.94
CA GLU A 30 -10.97 11.61 17.73
C GLU A 30 -10.44 13.05 17.91
N LYS A 31 -10.51 13.61 19.11
CA LYS A 31 -9.95 14.93 19.43
C LYS A 31 -8.44 14.90 19.68
N TRP A 32 -7.93 13.77 20.14
CA TRP A 32 -6.50 13.57 20.41
C TRP A 32 -5.70 13.35 19.13
N ILE A 33 -6.25 12.56 18.19
CA ILE A 33 -5.62 12.19 16.92
C ILE A 33 -5.03 13.40 16.16
N PRO A 34 -5.76 14.49 15.88
CA PRO A 34 -5.22 15.61 15.09
C PRO A 34 -4.06 16.35 15.77
N LYS A 35 -3.91 16.21 17.09
CA LYS A 35 -2.85 16.87 17.85
C LYS A 35 -1.55 16.08 17.83
N HIS A 36 -1.64 14.75 17.74
CA HIS A 36 -0.53 13.83 17.92
C HIS A 36 -0.20 13.01 16.69
N MET A 37 -1.07 13.02 15.66
CA MET A 37 -0.77 12.33 14.41
C MET A 37 0.40 13.00 13.70
N VAL A 38 1.43 12.22 13.43
CA VAL A 38 2.65 12.66 12.76
C VAL A 38 2.52 12.53 11.25
N PHE A 39 2.10 11.38 10.79
CA PHE A 39 1.84 11.07 9.38
C PHE A 39 0.77 9.98 9.23
N TRP A 40 0.23 9.91 8.01
CA TRP A 40 -0.68 8.84 7.60
C TRP A 40 -0.53 8.55 6.12
N TYR A 41 -0.04 7.36 5.78
CA TYR A 41 0.05 6.83 4.42
C TYR A 41 -0.96 5.72 4.22
N ASP A 42 -1.62 5.68 3.06
CA ASP A 42 -2.64 4.68 2.76
C ASP A 42 -2.72 4.43 1.26
N MET A 43 -2.31 3.24 0.83
CA MET A 43 -2.27 2.84 -0.58
C MET A 43 -3.66 2.64 -1.20
N SER A 44 -4.72 2.54 -0.40
CA SER A 44 -6.10 2.42 -0.87
C SER A 44 -6.78 3.77 -1.14
N LYS A 45 -6.17 4.87 -0.71
CA LYS A 45 -6.73 6.21 -0.86
C LYS A 45 -6.29 6.87 -2.16
N PRO A 46 -7.19 7.63 -2.81
CA PRO A 46 -6.81 8.45 -3.94
C PRO A 46 -5.75 9.49 -3.55
N VAL A 47 -4.69 9.58 -4.36
CA VAL A 47 -3.64 10.60 -4.27
C VAL A 47 -3.84 11.67 -5.33
N ASP A 48 -3.31 12.85 -5.08
CA ASP A 48 -3.29 13.94 -6.05
C ASP A 48 -2.35 13.57 -7.21
N VAL A 49 -2.84 13.71 -8.44
CA VAL A 49 -2.09 13.46 -9.67
C VAL A 49 -1.74 14.78 -10.32
N TYR A 50 -0.46 15.02 -10.48
CA TYR A 50 0.11 16.19 -11.13
C TYR A 50 0.52 15.90 -12.57
N VAL A 51 0.67 16.94 -13.37
CA VAL A 51 1.12 16.79 -14.77
C VAL A 51 2.58 16.29 -14.78
N PRO A 52 2.89 15.23 -15.54
CA PRO A 52 4.24 14.73 -15.64
C PRO A 52 5.22 15.76 -16.26
N GLY A 53 6.43 15.82 -15.74
CA GLY A 53 7.52 16.60 -16.32
C GLY A 53 7.64 18.03 -15.80
N VAL A 54 6.74 18.50 -14.96
CA VAL A 54 6.87 19.79 -14.26
C VAL A 54 7.69 19.58 -12.99
N THR A 55 8.84 20.22 -12.90
CA THR A 55 9.66 20.25 -11.68
C THR A 55 10.19 21.65 -11.46
N TYR A 56 10.21 22.09 -10.21
CA TYR A 56 10.85 23.34 -9.83
C TYR A 56 12.31 23.06 -9.46
N ALA A 57 13.21 23.88 -9.94
CA ALA A 57 14.61 23.77 -9.61
C ALA A 57 15.17 25.10 -9.12
N ASN A 58 16.32 25.01 -8.47
CA ASN A 58 17.01 26.19 -7.98
C ASN A 58 17.52 27.03 -9.15
N PRO A 59 17.00 28.23 -9.32
CA PRO A 59 17.34 29.07 -10.46
C PRO A 59 18.43 30.04 -10.08
N PHE A 60 18.80 30.85 -11.04
CA PHE A 60 19.56 32.04 -10.82
C PHE A 60 18.81 33.01 -9.88
N VAL A 61 19.09 32.96 -8.60
CA VAL A 61 18.64 33.98 -7.64
C VAL A 61 19.68 35.09 -7.65
N ASN A 62 19.43 36.14 -8.43
CA ASN A 62 20.19 37.37 -8.32
C ASN A 62 19.43 38.33 -7.39
N GLY A 63 20.14 38.92 -6.41
CA GLY A 63 19.64 40.02 -5.61
C GLY A 63 18.55 39.70 -4.57
N GLY A 64 18.90 39.15 -3.40
CA GLY A 64 18.02 39.08 -2.23
C GLY A 64 16.81 38.14 -2.30
N GLY A 65 16.49 37.57 -3.46
CA GLY A 65 15.42 36.59 -3.58
C GLY A 65 15.85 35.20 -3.16
N LYS A 66 14.93 34.44 -2.55
CA LYS A 66 15.12 33.03 -2.19
C LYS A 66 13.95 32.22 -2.75
N LEU A 67 14.29 31.11 -3.39
CA LEU A 67 13.32 30.11 -3.83
C LEU A 67 13.42 28.88 -2.94
N THR A 68 12.29 28.41 -2.43
CA THR A 68 12.13 27.08 -1.85
C THR A 68 11.09 26.33 -2.66
N TYR A 69 11.28 25.05 -2.86
CA TYR A 69 10.35 24.24 -3.66
C TYR A 69 10.16 22.84 -3.07
N ASP A 70 8.96 22.32 -3.32
CA ASP A 70 8.58 20.95 -2.99
C ASP A 70 8.02 20.30 -4.27
N ASN A 71 8.86 19.52 -4.94
CA ASN A 71 8.49 18.86 -6.20
C ASN A 71 7.53 17.68 -5.99
N ALA A 72 7.27 17.28 -4.74
CA ALA A 72 6.27 16.26 -4.44
C ALA A 72 4.83 16.77 -4.64
N ILE A 73 4.64 18.09 -4.55
CA ILE A 73 3.35 18.77 -4.76
C ILE A 73 3.42 19.86 -5.81
N ASN A 74 4.48 19.87 -6.59
CA ASN A 74 4.72 20.92 -7.57
C ASN A 74 4.42 22.32 -7.03
N LYS A 75 5.02 22.62 -5.87
CA LYS A 75 4.88 23.89 -5.16
C LYS A 75 6.21 24.61 -5.03
N CYS A 76 6.22 25.89 -5.30
CA CYS A 76 7.35 26.74 -4.98
C CYS A 76 6.94 27.96 -4.17
N ILE A 77 7.83 28.43 -3.33
CA ILE A 77 7.69 29.63 -2.52
C ILE A 77 8.83 30.55 -2.87
N ILE A 78 8.51 31.77 -3.24
CA ILE A 78 9.44 32.82 -3.59
C ILE A 78 9.37 33.86 -2.48
N THR A 79 10.48 34.07 -1.81
CA THR A 79 10.64 35.17 -0.85
C THR A 79 11.67 36.15 -1.41
N HIS A 80 11.39 37.40 -1.29
CA HIS A 80 12.31 38.47 -1.63
C HIS A 80 12.36 39.47 -0.46
N THR A 81 13.57 39.84 -0.09
CA THR A 81 13.82 40.93 0.87
C THR A 81 14.43 42.08 0.09
N PRO A 82 14.01 43.33 0.32
CA PRO A 82 14.56 44.50 -0.37
C PRO A 82 16.07 44.54 -0.32
N THR A 83 16.71 44.73 -1.45
CA THR A 83 18.16 44.89 -1.58
C THR A 83 18.46 46.04 -2.53
N ASN A 84 19.59 46.74 -2.30
CA ASN A 84 20.05 47.84 -3.17
C ASN A 84 20.56 47.36 -4.56
N ASN A 85 20.32 46.14 -4.95
CA ASN A 85 20.76 45.55 -6.21
C ASN A 85 19.60 45.43 -7.21
N ASN A 86 19.78 45.92 -8.42
CA ASN A 86 18.81 45.95 -9.52
C ASN A 86 18.44 44.59 -10.13
N ASN A 87 18.46 43.51 -9.37
CA ASN A 87 18.26 42.17 -9.94
C ASN A 87 16.94 41.54 -9.47
N ILE A 88 16.12 41.19 -10.44
CA ILE A 88 14.81 40.55 -10.32
C ILE A 88 14.97 39.10 -9.80
N ALA A 89 14.11 38.67 -8.90
CA ALA A 89 14.05 37.27 -8.49
C ALA A 89 13.55 36.40 -9.65
N PHE A 90 14.41 35.49 -10.09
CA PHE A 90 14.11 34.54 -11.15
C PHE A 90 13.93 33.15 -10.56
N TRP A 91 12.89 32.41 -11.00
CA TRP A 91 12.79 30.97 -10.74
C TRP A 91 12.45 30.22 -12.01
N GLN A 92 12.84 28.98 -12.06
CA GLN A 92 12.70 28.14 -13.21
C GLN A 92 11.83 26.90 -12.92
N ILE A 93 10.84 26.67 -13.78
CA ILE A 93 10.23 25.36 -13.90
C ILE A 93 11.17 24.54 -14.81
N ILE A 94 11.88 23.57 -14.27
CA ILE A 94 12.67 22.66 -15.10
C ILE A 94 11.74 21.62 -15.70
N VAL A 95 11.56 21.76 -17.01
CA VAL A 95 10.97 20.70 -17.82
C VAL A 95 12.10 19.90 -18.42
N LYS A 96 12.05 18.57 -18.33
CA LYS A 96 13.05 17.72 -19.00
C LYS A 96 13.18 18.12 -20.46
N PRO A 97 14.39 18.22 -21.01
CA PRO A 97 14.60 18.63 -22.40
C PRO A 97 13.75 17.83 -23.37
N LEU A 98 13.14 18.49 -24.36
CA LEU A 98 12.29 17.93 -25.42
C LEU A 98 10.99 17.26 -24.94
N GLN A 99 10.61 17.40 -23.69
CA GLN A 99 9.37 16.82 -23.19
C GLN A 99 8.18 17.73 -23.50
N TYR A 100 7.10 17.13 -23.96
CA TYR A 100 5.78 17.77 -24.05
C TYR A 100 5.17 17.82 -22.64
N VAL A 101 4.63 18.98 -22.27
CA VAL A 101 3.90 19.18 -21.02
C VAL A 101 2.45 19.50 -21.36
N GLU A 102 1.55 18.69 -20.86
CA GLU A 102 0.12 18.89 -21.00
C GLU A 102 -0.33 20.18 -20.29
N SER A 103 -1.51 20.68 -20.65
CA SER A 103 -2.10 21.83 -19.95
C SER A 103 -2.41 21.49 -18.50
N TYR A 104 -2.17 22.42 -17.60
CA TYR A 104 -2.42 22.27 -16.17
C TYR A 104 -2.84 23.59 -15.53
N LYS A 105 -3.21 23.57 -14.27
CA LYS A 105 -3.58 24.76 -13.50
C LYS A 105 -2.59 25.03 -12.40
N ILE A 106 -2.32 26.30 -12.15
CA ILE A 106 -1.59 26.75 -10.97
C ILE A 106 -2.45 27.68 -10.14
N ARG A 107 -2.20 27.69 -8.84
CA ARG A 107 -2.70 28.71 -7.91
C ARG A 107 -1.54 29.59 -7.48
N VAL A 108 -1.74 30.88 -7.57
CA VAL A 108 -0.78 31.89 -7.12
C VAL A 108 -1.39 32.65 -5.95
N THR A 109 -0.61 32.83 -4.88
CA THR A 109 -1.00 33.62 -3.71
C THR A 109 0.17 34.45 -3.22
N GLY A 110 -0.12 35.62 -2.64
CA GLY A 110 0.89 36.54 -2.11
C GLY A 110 1.56 37.42 -3.16
N LEU A 111 0.95 37.57 -4.35
CA LEU A 111 1.46 38.51 -5.35
C LEU A 111 1.24 39.95 -4.86
N PRO A 112 2.32 40.78 -4.73
CA PRO A 112 2.16 42.15 -4.27
C PRO A 112 1.32 42.99 -5.22
N GLU A 113 0.53 43.91 -4.69
CA GLU A 113 -0.29 44.85 -5.47
C GLU A 113 0.58 45.69 -6.44
N GLY A 114 0.13 45.81 -7.69
CA GLY A 114 0.86 46.53 -8.74
C GLY A 114 1.96 45.73 -9.43
N PHE A 115 2.22 44.49 -8.99
CA PHE A 115 3.20 43.61 -9.61
C PHE A 115 2.56 42.59 -10.52
N THR A 116 3.35 42.13 -11.49
CA THR A 116 2.95 41.11 -12.46
C THR A 116 3.97 39.98 -12.42
N MET A 117 3.49 38.78 -12.25
CA MET A 117 4.31 37.58 -12.47
C MET A 117 4.22 37.18 -13.94
N LYS A 118 5.35 37.26 -14.65
CA LYS A 118 5.46 36.88 -16.06
C LYS A 118 6.09 35.52 -16.16
N GLY A 119 5.46 34.62 -16.94
CA GLY A 119 5.98 33.29 -17.25
C GLY A 119 6.38 33.18 -18.71
N ARG A 120 7.53 32.58 -18.98
CA ARG A 120 7.96 32.17 -20.30
C ARG A 120 8.11 30.65 -20.32
N LEU A 121 7.16 29.96 -20.95
CA LEU A 121 7.06 28.51 -21.00
C LEU A 121 7.22 28.07 -22.46
N GLY A 122 8.46 27.78 -22.87
CA GLY A 122 8.76 27.53 -24.27
C GLY A 122 8.39 28.74 -25.15
N TYR A 123 7.45 28.58 -26.05
CA TYR A 123 6.92 29.66 -26.90
C TYR A 123 5.73 30.41 -26.28
N VAL A 124 5.24 29.96 -25.15
CA VAL A 124 4.08 30.54 -24.48
C VAL A 124 4.51 31.57 -23.45
N SER A 125 3.91 32.75 -23.52
CA SER A 125 4.07 33.80 -22.50
C SER A 125 2.75 33.95 -21.73
N ILE A 126 2.85 33.94 -20.42
CA ILE A 126 1.72 34.17 -19.52
C ILE A 126 2.00 35.37 -18.62
N GLN A 127 0.93 36.05 -18.21
CA GLN A 127 0.98 37.16 -17.26
C GLN A 127 -0.06 36.93 -16.16
N ILE A 128 0.38 37.04 -14.93
CA ILE A 128 -0.42 36.87 -13.70
C ILE A 128 -0.35 38.18 -12.95
N THR A 129 -1.48 38.84 -12.80
CA THR A 129 -1.56 40.21 -12.24
C THR A 129 -2.22 40.28 -10.87
N SER A 130 -2.67 39.16 -10.33
CA SER A 130 -3.31 39.08 -9.01
C SER A 130 -3.20 37.66 -8.46
N ASP A 131 -3.52 37.47 -7.20
CA ASP A 131 -3.75 36.16 -6.62
C ASP A 131 -4.94 35.46 -7.32
N GLY A 132 -4.84 34.17 -7.56
CA GLY A 132 -5.89 33.39 -8.22
C GLY A 132 -5.40 32.07 -8.81
N GLU A 133 -6.31 31.46 -9.60
CA GLU A 133 -6.03 30.23 -10.35
C GLU A 133 -5.87 30.58 -11.84
N TYR A 134 -4.86 29.98 -12.46
CA TYR A 134 -4.47 30.27 -13.84
C TYR A 134 -4.28 29.00 -14.63
N ASP A 135 -4.82 28.96 -15.84
CA ASP A 135 -4.57 27.89 -16.79
C ASP A 135 -3.21 28.06 -17.44
N ILE A 136 -2.37 27.05 -17.36
CA ILE A 136 -1.12 26.94 -18.07
C ILE A 136 -1.38 26.08 -19.31
N PRO A 137 -1.27 26.64 -20.53
CA PRO A 137 -1.51 25.88 -21.75
C PRO A 137 -0.43 24.81 -21.95
N GLU A 138 -0.73 23.83 -22.77
CA GLU A 138 0.25 22.86 -23.19
C GLU A 138 1.48 23.51 -23.84
N TYR A 139 2.65 22.97 -23.62
CA TYR A 139 3.87 23.48 -24.25
C TYR A 139 4.91 22.38 -24.45
N LYS A 140 5.80 22.64 -25.41
CA LYS A 140 6.94 21.77 -25.70
C LYS A 140 8.23 22.53 -25.45
N ASN A 141 9.11 21.97 -24.65
CA ASN A 141 10.44 22.51 -24.49
C ASN A 141 11.32 22.08 -25.68
N SER A 142 11.73 23.03 -26.49
CA SER A 142 12.59 22.79 -27.66
C SER A 142 14.07 23.07 -27.42
N SER A 143 14.43 23.61 -26.25
CA SER A 143 15.79 24.03 -25.96
C SER A 143 16.55 23.00 -25.12
N THR A 144 17.74 22.64 -25.60
CA THR A 144 18.71 21.81 -24.89
C THR A 144 19.76 22.64 -24.13
N THR A 145 19.70 23.99 -24.25
CA THR A 145 20.70 24.90 -23.67
C THR A 145 20.14 25.65 -22.46
N ASN A 146 20.99 25.90 -21.46
CA ASN A 146 20.66 26.55 -20.19
C ASN A 146 20.07 27.98 -20.31
N SER A 147 20.10 28.59 -21.47
CA SER A 147 19.65 29.99 -21.67
C SER A 147 18.18 30.18 -21.99
N SER A 148 17.39 29.11 -22.10
CA SER A 148 15.99 29.17 -22.55
C SER A 148 15.06 28.26 -21.73
N TYR A 149 15.36 28.08 -20.45
CA TYR A 149 14.47 27.29 -19.59
C TYR A 149 13.13 27.99 -19.35
N PRO A 150 12.01 27.23 -19.33
CA PRO A 150 10.75 27.75 -18.87
C PRO A 150 10.86 28.29 -17.46
N GLY A 151 10.32 29.45 -17.20
CA GLY A 151 10.40 30.05 -15.87
C GLY A 151 9.41 31.21 -15.68
N PHE A 152 9.28 31.61 -14.44
CA PHE A 152 8.51 32.77 -14.05
C PHE A 152 9.42 33.85 -13.44
N TYR A 153 9.07 35.11 -13.57
CA TYR A 153 9.76 36.24 -12.93
C TYR A 153 8.77 37.33 -12.53
N LEU A 154 9.09 38.04 -11.47
CA LEU A 154 8.32 39.19 -10.99
C LEU A 154 8.71 40.45 -11.77
N ALA A 155 7.76 41.22 -12.22
CA ALA A 155 7.94 42.49 -12.94
C ALA A 155 7.02 43.55 -12.35
N GLY A 156 7.53 44.78 -12.21
CA GLY A 156 6.80 45.95 -11.69
C GLY A 156 7.77 47.10 -11.43
N ASP A 157 7.22 48.26 -11.11
CA ASP A 157 8.03 49.40 -10.71
C ASP A 157 8.62 49.16 -9.33
N ASN A 158 9.93 49.44 -9.15
CA ASN A 158 10.64 49.24 -7.89
C ASN A 158 10.60 47.80 -7.34
N VAL A 159 10.65 46.81 -8.23
CA VAL A 159 10.58 45.38 -7.84
C VAL A 159 11.65 44.97 -6.80
N ASN A 160 12.77 45.70 -6.75
CA ASN A 160 13.85 45.47 -5.79
C ASN A 160 13.54 45.93 -4.37
N ASP A 161 12.52 46.78 -4.20
CA ASP A 161 12.14 47.34 -2.90
C ASP A 161 10.98 46.57 -2.26
N VAL A 162 10.50 45.52 -2.93
CA VAL A 162 9.33 44.77 -2.50
C VAL A 162 9.73 43.59 -1.61
N ASP A 163 9.17 43.56 -0.40
CA ASP A 163 9.13 42.35 0.41
C ASP A 163 7.95 41.48 -0.04
N CYS A 164 8.22 40.24 -0.46
CA CYS A 164 7.16 39.35 -0.93
C CYS A 164 7.36 37.90 -0.48
N ASN A 165 6.24 37.21 -0.37
CA ASN A 165 6.17 35.77 -0.13
C ASN A 165 5.13 35.17 -1.07
N ILE A 166 5.54 34.95 -2.33
CA ILE A 166 4.66 34.44 -3.37
C ILE A 166 4.71 32.91 -3.36
N VAL A 167 3.55 32.29 -3.32
CA VAL A 167 3.39 30.84 -3.44
C VAL A 167 2.80 30.54 -4.80
N VAL A 168 3.46 29.63 -5.55
CA VAL A 168 2.96 29.04 -6.79
C VAL A 168 2.81 27.54 -6.55
N GLU A 169 1.59 27.04 -6.73
CA GLU A 169 1.22 25.67 -6.45
C GLU A 169 0.46 25.09 -7.63
N GLU A 170 0.88 23.94 -8.16
CA GLU A 170 0.09 23.24 -9.17
C GLU A 170 -1.19 22.70 -8.55
N ILE A 171 -2.30 22.84 -9.25
CA ILE A 171 -3.58 22.24 -8.87
C ILE A 171 -3.60 20.83 -9.47
N PRO A 172 -3.79 19.76 -8.67
CA PRO A 172 -3.84 18.40 -9.19
C PRO A 172 -4.88 18.26 -10.29
N THR A 173 -4.54 17.59 -11.37
CA THR A 173 -5.44 17.39 -12.51
C THR A 173 -6.60 16.46 -12.16
N LYS A 174 -6.35 15.50 -11.28
CA LYS A 174 -7.34 14.53 -10.77
C LYS A 174 -6.85 13.88 -9.49
N GLN A 175 -7.70 13.08 -8.89
CA GLN A 175 -7.32 12.15 -7.83
C GLN A 175 -7.48 10.71 -8.33
N SER A 176 -6.55 9.83 -8.01
CA SER A 176 -6.57 8.41 -8.38
C SER A 176 -5.88 7.57 -7.32
N VAL A 177 -6.29 6.33 -7.15
CA VAL A 177 -5.50 5.39 -6.35
C VAL A 177 -4.10 5.25 -6.94
N PRO A 178 -3.05 5.07 -6.12
CA PRO A 178 -1.69 4.93 -6.60
C PRO A 178 -1.55 3.81 -7.64
N THR A 179 -0.86 4.11 -8.73
CA THR A 179 -0.44 3.15 -9.75
C THR A 179 1.07 3.28 -9.97
N ASN A 180 1.69 2.31 -10.62
CA ASN A 180 3.11 2.39 -10.96
C ASN A 180 3.41 3.61 -11.84
N GLU A 181 2.54 3.96 -12.78
CA GLU A 181 2.71 5.15 -13.64
C GLU A 181 2.70 6.45 -12.82
N ILE A 182 1.72 6.58 -11.91
CA ILE A 182 1.60 7.75 -11.02
C ILE A 182 2.84 7.88 -10.15
N LEU A 183 3.25 6.79 -9.47
CA LEU A 183 4.40 6.82 -8.57
C LEU A 183 5.74 6.92 -9.30
N LYS A 184 5.83 6.43 -10.53
CA LYS A 184 7.01 6.63 -11.38
C LYS A 184 7.15 8.09 -11.80
N ALA A 185 6.04 8.76 -12.10
CA ALA A 185 6.03 10.18 -12.44
C ALA A 185 6.31 11.06 -11.21
N ASN A 186 5.79 10.69 -10.06
CA ASN A 186 5.94 11.40 -8.79
C ASN A 186 6.16 10.39 -7.64
N PRO A 187 7.41 10.05 -7.27
CA PRO A 187 7.72 8.96 -6.36
C PRO A 187 7.50 9.32 -4.88
N TYR A 188 6.29 9.74 -4.54
CA TYR A 188 5.91 10.08 -3.18
C TYR A 188 4.57 9.47 -2.80
N LEU A 189 4.48 8.88 -1.61
CA LEU A 189 3.18 8.61 -0.99
C LEU A 189 2.67 9.87 -0.30
N GLN A 190 1.40 10.18 -0.55
CA GLN A 190 0.72 11.32 0.04
C GLN A 190 0.52 11.12 1.54
N ASP A 191 0.76 12.18 2.32
CA ASP A 191 0.45 12.23 3.74
C ASP A 191 -0.99 12.73 3.95
N PHE A 192 -1.84 11.85 4.43
CA PHE A 192 -3.26 12.15 4.72
C PHE A 192 -3.49 12.75 6.12
N SER A 193 -2.43 12.91 6.93
CA SER A 193 -2.53 13.56 8.26
C SER A 193 -2.78 15.07 8.17
N GLY A 194 -2.46 15.69 7.05
CA GLY A 194 -2.46 17.14 6.86
C GLY A 194 -1.15 17.83 7.26
N ASN A 195 -0.14 17.10 7.73
CA ASN A 195 1.16 17.64 8.16
C ASN A 195 2.16 17.80 7.01
N ASN A 196 1.79 17.40 5.80
CA ASN A 196 2.63 17.46 4.58
C ASN A 196 3.98 16.72 4.73
N ARG A 197 3.97 15.57 5.41
CA ARG A 197 5.14 14.71 5.64
C ARG A 197 5.08 13.52 4.70
N ARG A 198 5.36 13.76 3.43
CA ARG A 198 5.29 12.72 2.41
C ARG A 198 6.37 11.69 2.56
N LEU A 199 6.08 10.46 2.12
CA LEU A 199 7.08 9.40 2.03
C LEU A 199 7.67 9.42 0.63
N LYS A 200 8.94 9.86 0.50
CA LYS A 200 9.69 9.79 -0.75
C LYS A 200 10.13 8.34 -0.98
N LEU A 201 9.76 7.80 -2.12
CA LEU A 201 10.13 6.46 -2.56
C LEU A 201 11.45 6.52 -3.34
N ASN A 202 12.42 5.72 -2.95
CA ASN A 202 13.74 5.69 -3.56
C ASN A 202 14.04 4.27 -4.04
N ASN A 203 14.69 4.17 -5.19
CA ASN A 203 15.11 2.95 -5.89
C ASN A 203 13.97 2.04 -6.39
N PHE A 204 12.71 2.38 -6.15
CA PHE A 204 11.59 1.61 -6.68
C PHE A 204 11.62 1.57 -8.21
N LEU A 205 11.51 0.38 -8.76
CA LEU A 205 11.43 0.16 -10.21
C LEU A 205 10.05 0.52 -10.77
N PHE A 206 9.01 0.55 -9.92
CA PHE A 206 7.60 0.67 -10.28
C PHE A 206 7.20 -0.37 -11.33
N ALA A 207 7.69 -1.58 -11.14
CA ALA A 207 7.45 -2.74 -11.99
C ALA A 207 7.65 -4.02 -11.18
N ALA A 208 7.09 -5.12 -11.63
CA ALA A 208 7.25 -6.44 -11.01
C ALA A 208 6.93 -6.44 -9.50
N MET A 209 7.89 -6.86 -8.68
CA MET A 209 7.78 -6.90 -7.22
C MET A 209 8.38 -5.67 -6.53
N SER A 210 8.66 -4.58 -7.28
CA SER A 210 9.09 -3.28 -6.74
C SER A 210 8.16 -2.19 -7.25
N GLY A 211 7.06 -1.92 -6.52
CA GLY A 211 6.04 -0.95 -6.91
C GLY A 211 4.63 -1.33 -6.46
N VAL A 212 3.60 -0.80 -7.10
CA VAL A 212 2.20 -0.99 -6.73
C VAL A 212 1.70 -2.36 -7.16
N GLY A 213 1.11 -3.10 -6.23
CA GLY A 213 0.36 -4.33 -6.47
C GLY A 213 1.18 -5.59 -6.56
N GLY A 214 2.45 -5.52 -6.92
CA GLY A 214 3.32 -6.67 -7.16
C GLY A 214 2.80 -7.60 -8.24
N TYR A 215 3.56 -7.73 -9.33
CA TYR A 215 3.23 -8.58 -10.46
C TYR A 215 4.40 -9.52 -10.76
N ASP A 216 4.13 -10.73 -11.19
CA ASP A 216 5.17 -11.65 -11.65
C ASP A 216 5.61 -11.34 -13.11
N ILE A 217 5.63 -10.04 -13.47
CA ILE A 217 6.04 -9.53 -14.79
C ILE A 217 7.08 -8.43 -14.58
N SER A 218 8.28 -8.62 -15.14
CA SER A 218 9.33 -7.61 -15.10
C SER A 218 9.29 -6.63 -16.28
N SER A 219 8.92 -7.13 -17.46
CA SER A 219 8.75 -6.30 -18.67
C SER A 219 7.87 -6.97 -19.71
N THR A 220 7.39 -6.17 -20.66
CA THR A 220 6.65 -6.63 -21.83
C THR A 220 7.30 -6.10 -23.11
N ASN A 221 7.23 -6.86 -24.19
CA ASN A 221 7.69 -6.46 -25.51
C ASN A 221 6.62 -6.79 -26.56
N ILE A 222 6.07 -5.77 -27.20
CA ILE A 222 5.06 -5.88 -28.24
C ILE A 222 5.70 -6.38 -29.53
N LEU A 223 5.01 -7.30 -30.23
CA LEU A 223 5.40 -7.78 -31.55
C LEU A 223 4.50 -7.08 -32.61
N PRO A 224 4.94 -5.93 -33.13
CA PRO A 224 4.07 -5.01 -33.90
C PRO A 224 3.65 -5.55 -35.27
N ASP A 225 4.34 -6.54 -35.81
CA ASP A 225 4.02 -7.24 -37.06
C ASP A 225 2.87 -8.24 -36.93
N ARG A 226 2.41 -8.51 -35.73
CA ARG A 226 1.45 -9.59 -35.44
C ARG A 226 0.08 -9.10 -35.01
N ALA A 227 0.00 -7.94 -34.37
CA ALA A 227 -1.24 -7.35 -33.91
C ALA A 227 -1.12 -5.84 -33.67
N ASN A 228 -2.27 -5.15 -33.69
CA ASN A 228 -2.35 -3.81 -33.12
C ASN A 228 -2.61 -3.97 -31.60
N VAL A 229 -1.59 -3.64 -30.82
CA VAL A 229 -1.58 -3.85 -29.36
C VAL A 229 -1.10 -2.60 -28.67
N THR A 230 -1.74 -2.28 -27.56
CA THR A 230 -1.20 -1.34 -26.55
C THR A 230 -0.98 -2.07 -25.24
N VAL A 231 0.07 -1.71 -24.51
CA VAL A 231 0.36 -2.23 -23.18
C VAL A 231 0.51 -1.06 -22.22
N THR A 232 -0.28 -1.06 -21.16
CA THR A 232 -0.25 -0.02 -20.12
C THR A 232 0.29 -0.64 -18.82
N ASP A 233 1.32 0.01 -18.24
CA ASP A 233 1.91 -0.34 -16.94
C ASP A 233 2.37 -1.82 -16.85
N ASN A 234 2.81 -2.42 -17.97
CA ASN A 234 3.09 -3.86 -18.10
C ASN A 234 1.95 -4.80 -17.63
N ARG A 235 0.77 -4.26 -17.41
CA ARG A 235 -0.34 -4.94 -16.75
C ARG A 235 -1.57 -5.13 -17.62
N VAL A 236 -1.92 -4.13 -18.42
CA VAL A 236 -3.10 -4.19 -19.29
C VAL A 236 -2.65 -4.29 -20.73
N ILE A 237 -3.00 -5.38 -21.39
CA ILE A 237 -2.78 -5.62 -22.81
C ILE A 237 -4.12 -5.43 -23.52
N HIS A 238 -4.20 -4.47 -24.42
CA HIS A 238 -5.37 -4.21 -25.24
C HIS A 238 -5.05 -4.49 -26.70
N ILE A 239 -5.79 -5.39 -27.31
CA ILE A 239 -5.59 -5.89 -28.68
C ILE A 239 -6.79 -5.48 -29.53
N THR A 240 -6.56 -4.62 -30.52
CA THR A 240 -7.61 -4.11 -31.40
C THR A 240 -7.66 -4.81 -32.75
N LYS A 241 -6.59 -5.52 -33.15
CA LYS A 241 -6.53 -6.23 -34.42
C LYS A 241 -5.48 -7.33 -34.41
N LYS A 242 -5.80 -8.49 -34.97
CA LYS A 242 -4.85 -9.57 -35.27
C LYS A 242 -4.38 -9.45 -36.72
N LEU A 243 -3.08 -9.27 -36.94
CA LEU A 243 -2.48 -9.05 -38.25
C LEU A 243 -1.85 -10.32 -38.85
N SER A 244 -1.46 -11.27 -38.01
CA SER A 244 -0.76 -12.51 -38.39
C SER A 244 -1.53 -13.75 -37.93
N THR A 245 -1.32 -14.88 -38.61
CA THR A 245 -1.83 -16.18 -38.16
C THR A 245 -1.16 -16.70 -36.89
N THR A 246 -0.01 -16.15 -36.52
CA THR A 246 0.68 -16.46 -35.27
C THR A 246 -0.07 -15.85 -34.08
N ASP A 247 -0.26 -16.62 -33.02
CA ASP A 247 -1.01 -16.19 -31.85
C ASP A 247 -0.20 -15.37 -30.85
N ASN A 248 1.13 -15.46 -30.90
CA ASN A 248 2.01 -14.65 -30.04
C ASN A 248 1.98 -13.18 -30.47
N MET A 249 1.63 -12.29 -29.58
CA MET A 249 1.49 -10.84 -29.85
C MET A 249 2.32 -9.97 -28.91
N VAL A 250 2.47 -10.43 -27.66
CA VAL A 250 3.27 -9.75 -26.64
C VAL A 250 4.14 -10.77 -25.93
N ASN A 251 5.43 -10.49 -25.87
CA ASN A 251 6.34 -11.26 -25.02
C ASN A 251 6.32 -10.67 -23.62
N ILE A 252 6.17 -11.52 -22.60
CA ILE A 252 6.18 -11.20 -21.19
C ILE A 252 7.44 -11.81 -20.59
N VAL A 253 8.27 -10.98 -19.96
CA VAL A 253 9.41 -11.45 -19.16
C VAL A 253 8.92 -11.61 -17.71
N PRO A 254 8.91 -12.84 -17.17
CA PRO A 254 8.51 -13.05 -15.79
C PRO A 254 9.56 -12.50 -14.81
N ALA A 255 9.10 -12.15 -13.61
CA ALA A 255 9.95 -11.63 -12.54
C ALA A 255 10.75 -12.73 -11.82
N ASN A 256 10.33 -13.99 -11.93
CA ASN A 256 10.94 -15.15 -11.27
C ASN A 256 10.77 -16.43 -12.10
N SER A 257 11.39 -17.52 -11.66
CA SER A 257 11.38 -18.80 -12.37
C SER A 257 10.10 -19.62 -12.23
N ASN A 258 9.20 -19.25 -11.32
CA ASN A 258 7.90 -19.89 -11.10
C ASN A 258 6.80 -18.84 -10.99
N PRO A 259 6.57 -18.03 -12.04
CA PRO A 259 5.59 -16.95 -11.99
C PRO A 259 4.17 -17.52 -11.92
N THR A 260 3.34 -16.94 -11.06
CA THR A 260 1.90 -17.17 -11.04
C THR A 260 1.22 -15.94 -11.62
N HIS A 261 0.67 -16.10 -12.81
CA HIS A 261 -0.09 -15.04 -13.47
C HIS A 261 -1.57 -15.19 -13.16
N LYS A 262 -2.15 -14.20 -12.52
CA LYS A 262 -3.60 -14.05 -12.39
C LYS A 262 -4.03 -12.90 -13.30
N PHE A 263 -5.05 -13.14 -14.14
CA PHE A 263 -5.51 -12.16 -15.12
C PHE A 263 -6.99 -12.31 -15.44
N LYS A 264 -7.58 -11.22 -15.90
CA LYS A 264 -8.95 -11.15 -16.38
C LYS A 264 -8.95 -10.88 -17.88
N ILE A 265 -9.76 -11.62 -18.62
CA ILE A 265 -9.96 -11.47 -20.06
C ILE A 265 -11.35 -10.97 -20.31
N THR A 266 -11.48 -9.99 -21.21
CA THR A 266 -12.76 -9.47 -21.69
C THR A 266 -12.70 -9.18 -23.19
N GLY A 267 -13.85 -9.26 -23.88
CA GLY A 267 -13.98 -8.87 -25.27
C GLY A 267 -13.72 -10.00 -26.29
N LEU A 268 -13.43 -11.23 -25.86
CA LEU A 268 -13.31 -12.36 -26.78
C LEU A 268 -14.67 -12.68 -27.41
N SER A 269 -14.67 -12.90 -28.73
CA SER A 269 -15.80 -13.28 -29.55
C SER A 269 -15.37 -14.30 -30.59
N ASP A 270 -16.33 -14.85 -31.36
CA ASP A 270 -16.12 -15.69 -32.55
C ASP A 270 -15.28 -16.95 -32.29
N GLY A 271 -15.39 -17.55 -31.10
CA GLY A 271 -14.63 -18.76 -30.74
C GLY A 271 -13.13 -18.51 -30.55
N ARG A 272 -12.70 -17.25 -30.43
CA ARG A 272 -11.33 -16.89 -30.11
C ARG A 272 -11.03 -17.14 -28.64
N GLN A 273 -9.77 -17.45 -28.34
CA GLN A 273 -9.26 -17.62 -26.98
C GLN A 273 -7.97 -16.83 -26.81
N VAL A 274 -7.66 -16.42 -25.59
CA VAL A 274 -6.31 -15.95 -25.25
C VAL A 274 -5.39 -17.15 -25.15
N SER A 275 -4.25 -17.10 -25.81
CA SER A 275 -3.20 -18.10 -25.70
C SER A 275 -2.04 -17.57 -24.85
N LEU A 276 -1.53 -18.40 -23.96
CA LEU A 276 -0.27 -18.15 -23.22
C LEU A 276 0.68 -19.31 -23.52
N VAL A 277 1.83 -18.97 -24.08
CA VAL A 277 2.85 -19.93 -24.50
C VAL A 277 4.08 -19.75 -23.64
N ASN A 278 4.48 -20.81 -22.95
CA ASN A 278 5.75 -20.87 -22.25
C ASN A 278 6.86 -21.34 -23.22
N ARG A 279 8.04 -20.75 -23.18
CA ARG A 279 9.21 -21.14 -24.00
C ARG A 279 9.51 -22.64 -23.97
N ASN A 280 9.19 -23.33 -22.89
CA ASN A 280 9.45 -24.75 -22.70
C ASN A 280 8.32 -25.66 -23.22
N GLY A 281 7.39 -25.14 -24.03
CA GLY A 281 6.36 -25.90 -24.74
C GLY A 281 5.02 -26.02 -24.03
N GLY A 282 4.80 -25.36 -22.90
CA GLY A 282 3.47 -25.23 -22.32
C GLY A 282 2.61 -24.28 -23.17
N PHE A 283 1.46 -24.78 -23.60
CA PHE A 283 0.46 -23.99 -24.33
C PHE A 283 -0.84 -24.03 -23.55
N TYR A 284 -1.33 -22.86 -23.17
CA TYR A 284 -2.55 -22.67 -22.39
C TYR A 284 -3.51 -21.80 -23.17
N THR A 285 -4.81 -22.10 -23.11
CA THR A 285 -5.86 -21.27 -23.71
C THR A 285 -6.91 -20.93 -22.68
N PHE A 286 -7.47 -19.70 -22.80
CA PHE A 286 -8.40 -19.14 -21.84
C PHE A 286 -9.52 -18.40 -22.56
N ASP A 287 -10.73 -18.53 -22.05
CA ASP A 287 -11.93 -17.80 -22.48
C ASP A 287 -12.05 -16.47 -21.71
N ASN A 288 -13.14 -15.71 -21.94
CA ASN A 288 -13.47 -14.56 -21.10
C ASN A 288 -13.63 -14.96 -19.63
N GLY A 289 -13.12 -14.15 -18.72
CA GLY A 289 -13.22 -14.37 -17.28
C GLY A 289 -11.90 -14.18 -16.54
N GLU A 290 -11.87 -14.55 -15.27
CA GLU A 290 -10.65 -14.55 -14.45
C GLU A 290 -9.98 -15.92 -14.49
N HIS A 291 -8.66 -15.90 -14.64
CA HIS A 291 -7.84 -17.10 -14.75
C HIS A 291 -6.58 -16.95 -13.90
N GLU A 292 -6.06 -18.09 -13.43
CA GLU A 292 -4.79 -18.16 -12.73
C GLU A 292 -3.98 -19.32 -13.28
N VAL A 293 -2.71 -19.09 -13.58
CA VAL A 293 -1.78 -20.09 -14.09
C VAL A 293 -0.41 -19.92 -13.49
N THR A 294 0.15 -21.00 -12.96
CA THR A 294 1.54 -21.05 -12.52
C THR A 294 2.39 -21.71 -13.60
N LEU A 295 3.42 -21.01 -14.05
CA LEU A 295 4.35 -21.48 -15.04
C LEU A 295 5.63 -21.94 -14.35
N THR A 296 6.12 -23.13 -14.73
CA THR A 296 7.37 -23.67 -14.18
C THR A 296 8.42 -23.68 -15.28
N TYR A 297 9.59 -23.15 -14.98
CA TYR A 297 10.76 -23.24 -15.85
C TYR A 297 11.73 -24.26 -15.29
N PRO A 298 12.36 -25.09 -16.12
CA PRO A 298 13.44 -25.99 -15.68
C PRO A 298 14.57 -25.22 -15.00
N GLU A 299 15.17 -25.87 -14.01
CA GLU A 299 16.34 -25.33 -13.32
C GLU A 299 17.45 -25.00 -14.34
N GLY A 300 18.11 -23.85 -14.18
CA GLY A 300 19.16 -23.38 -15.10
C GLY A 300 18.65 -22.67 -16.36
N THR A 301 17.34 -22.45 -16.51
CA THR A 301 16.80 -21.65 -17.63
C THR A 301 17.27 -20.20 -17.51
N THR A 302 18.12 -19.75 -18.44
CA THR A 302 18.72 -18.39 -18.42
C THR A 302 17.88 -17.33 -19.10
N SER A 303 16.89 -17.73 -19.91
CA SER A 303 16.01 -16.82 -20.67
C SER A 303 14.55 -17.15 -20.37
N LEU A 304 13.99 -16.41 -19.43
CA LEU A 304 12.58 -16.53 -19.05
C LEU A 304 11.75 -15.60 -19.94
N TYR A 305 10.85 -16.16 -20.73
CA TYR A 305 9.79 -15.39 -21.39
C TYR A 305 8.59 -16.25 -21.72
N ASN A 306 7.44 -15.63 -21.72
CA ASN A 306 6.18 -16.16 -22.18
C ASN A 306 5.68 -15.32 -23.33
N ALA A 307 4.92 -15.90 -24.24
CA ALA A 307 4.20 -15.16 -25.25
C ALA A 307 2.71 -15.23 -24.97
N ILE A 308 2.03 -14.09 -24.99
CA ILE A 308 0.59 -13.99 -24.88
C ILE A 308 0.00 -13.41 -26.16
N GLY A 309 -1.18 -13.86 -26.51
CA GLY A 309 -1.89 -13.39 -27.69
C GLY A 309 -3.29 -13.97 -27.81
N VAL A 310 -3.87 -13.92 -29.02
CA VAL A 310 -5.21 -14.43 -29.30
C VAL A 310 -5.18 -15.44 -30.42
N THR A 311 -5.80 -16.59 -30.21
CA THR A 311 -5.97 -17.66 -31.21
C THR A 311 -7.01 -17.29 -32.27
N GLY A 312 -7.03 -18.02 -33.40
CA GLY A 312 -8.05 -17.90 -34.43
C GLY A 312 -7.67 -17.00 -35.60
N SER A 313 -8.66 -16.56 -36.38
CA SER A 313 -8.50 -15.80 -37.63
C SER A 313 -7.96 -14.39 -37.40
N THR A 314 -7.27 -13.85 -38.43
CA THR A 314 -6.87 -12.43 -38.47
C THR A 314 -8.12 -11.54 -38.60
N GLY A 315 -7.96 -10.27 -38.23
CA GLY A 315 -9.04 -9.27 -38.31
C GLY A 315 -9.19 -8.44 -37.06
N ASP A 316 -10.19 -7.57 -37.09
CA ASP A 316 -10.48 -6.64 -35.99
C ASP A 316 -11.03 -7.38 -34.75
N MET A 317 -10.75 -6.86 -33.58
CA MET A 317 -11.19 -7.36 -32.28
C MET A 317 -11.12 -6.23 -31.25
N ASP A 318 -11.62 -6.48 -30.05
CA ASP A 318 -11.54 -5.57 -28.91
C ASP A 318 -11.33 -6.40 -27.63
N VAL A 319 -10.12 -6.91 -27.46
CA VAL A 319 -9.77 -7.82 -26.37
C VAL A 319 -8.88 -7.12 -25.38
N THR A 320 -9.25 -7.19 -24.11
CA THR A 320 -8.43 -6.72 -23.00
C THR A 320 -8.04 -7.89 -22.10
N ILE A 321 -6.73 -7.96 -21.79
CA ILE A 321 -6.15 -8.88 -20.83
C ILE A 321 -5.55 -8.03 -19.72
N GLU A 322 -6.14 -8.08 -18.52
CA GLU A 322 -5.69 -7.33 -17.34
C GLU A 322 -5.07 -8.27 -16.32
N PHE A 323 -3.76 -8.11 -16.07
CA PHE A 323 -3.09 -8.84 -14.99
C PHE A 323 -3.52 -8.30 -13.64
N ILE A 324 -3.99 -9.21 -12.78
CA ILE A 324 -4.47 -8.90 -11.43
C ILE A 324 -3.27 -8.89 -10.47
N PRO A 325 -3.09 -7.85 -9.66
CA PRO A 325 -1.99 -7.76 -8.72
C PRO A 325 -2.07 -8.83 -7.64
N ARG A 326 -0.91 -9.35 -7.21
CA ARG A 326 -0.82 -10.30 -6.07
C ARG A 326 -1.24 -9.66 -4.75
N TYR A 327 -0.95 -8.37 -4.60
CA TYR A 327 -1.20 -7.59 -3.39
C TYR A 327 -1.95 -6.30 -3.72
N PRO A 328 -3.27 -6.38 -4.00
CA PRO A 328 -4.07 -5.21 -4.35
C PRO A 328 -3.97 -4.12 -3.29
N ASN A 329 -3.86 -2.87 -3.72
CA ASN A 329 -3.72 -1.69 -2.85
C ASN A 329 -2.52 -1.77 -1.89
N ALA A 330 -1.42 -2.34 -2.34
CA ALA A 330 -0.16 -2.35 -1.60
C ALA A 330 0.98 -1.77 -2.42
N LEU A 331 1.94 -1.14 -1.74
CA LEU A 331 3.27 -0.88 -2.26
C LEU A 331 4.12 -2.10 -1.94
N VAL A 332 4.68 -2.74 -2.95
CA VAL A 332 5.51 -3.93 -2.80
C VAL A 332 6.98 -3.53 -2.90
N THR A 333 7.80 -4.07 -2.01
CA THR A 333 9.25 -3.87 -1.96
C THR A 333 9.95 -5.19 -2.30
N ASP A 334 11.01 -5.14 -3.11
CA ASP A 334 11.72 -6.33 -3.59
C ASP A 334 12.75 -6.90 -2.58
N GLY A 335 13.11 -6.11 -1.57
CA GLY A 335 14.12 -6.50 -0.57
C GLY A 335 15.55 -6.34 -1.03
N VAL A 336 15.80 -5.63 -2.14
CA VAL A 336 17.14 -5.40 -2.69
C VAL A 336 17.67 -4.02 -2.31
N ASP A 337 16.92 -2.95 -2.61
CA ASP A 337 17.34 -1.57 -2.34
C ASP A 337 16.18 -0.57 -2.22
N ASP A 338 14.93 -1.02 -2.28
CA ASP A 338 13.74 -0.18 -2.09
C ASP A 338 13.68 0.42 -0.69
N TYR A 339 13.48 1.73 -0.58
CA TYR A 339 13.21 2.38 0.70
C TYR A 339 12.35 3.63 0.58
N GLY A 340 11.67 3.97 1.68
CA GLY A 340 10.85 5.17 1.83
C GLY A 340 11.44 6.13 2.87
N GLN A 341 11.58 7.41 2.53
CA GLN A 341 12.11 8.45 3.41
C GLN A 341 11.04 9.49 3.74
N ILE A 342 10.72 9.67 5.03
CA ILE A 342 9.72 10.66 5.46
C ILE A 342 10.31 12.06 5.31
N GLN A 343 9.62 12.92 4.55
CA GLN A 343 10.06 14.30 4.37
C GLN A 343 9.60 15.18 5.53
N ASN A 344 10.43 16.16 5.92
CA ASN A 344 10.10 17.21 6.88
C ASN A 344 9.63 16.72 8.26
N LEU A 345 10.03 15.52 8.69
CA LEU A 345 9.70 15.05 10.02
C LEU A 345 10.58 15.73 11.07
N GLN A 346 9.96 16.45 12.00
CA GLN A 346 10.64 17.18 13.08
C GLN A 346 10.54 16.50 14.45
N HIS A 347 9.64 15.52 14.61
CA HIS A 347 9.37 14.88 15.90
C HIS A 347 9.46 13.37 15.79
N GLY A 348 9.94 12.70 16.83
CA GLY A 348 10.02 11.24 16.90
C GLY A 348 8.62 10.62 16.91
N VAL A 349 8.49 9.46 16.29
CA VAL A 349 7.28 8.63 16.36
C VAL A 349 7.38 7.75 17.60
N LYS A 350 6.37 7.77 18.45
CA LYS A 350 6.27 6.95 19.66
C LYS A 350 5.28 5.80 19.51
N VAL A 351 4.27 5.97 18.68
CA VAL A 351 3.32 4.89 18.31
C VAL A 351 3.28 4.78 16.80
N LEU A 352 3.54 3.59 16.27
CA LEU A 352 3.51 3.28 14.86
C LEU A 352 2.54 2.13 14.61
N PHE A 353 1.51 2.38 13.81
CA PHE A 353 0.67 1.34 13.21
C PHE A 353 1.14 1.12 11.79
N THR A 354 1.38 -0.12 11.41
CA THR A 354 1.75 -0.47 10.02
C THR A 354 1.01 -1.73 9.59
N THR A 355 0.24 -1.64 8.51
CA THR A 355 -0.35 -2.82 7.87
C THR A 355 0.59 -3.31 6.78
N ILE A 356 1.12 -4.51 6.95
CA ILE A 356 2.16 -5.08 6.11
C ILE A 356 1.99 -6.60 5.97
N ASN A 357 2.45 -7.14 4.84
CA ASN A 357 2.64 -8.56 4.62
C ASN A 357 4.13 -8.78 4.30
N PRO A 358 4.96 -9.18 5.26
CA PRO A 358 6.38 -9.44 5.03
C PRO A 358 6.59 -10.81 4.37
N PHE A 359 7.53 -10.88 3.41
CA PHE A 359 7.83 -12.12 2.69
C PHE A 359 9.10 -12.81 3.19
N VAL A 360 10.01 -12.04 3.80
CA VAL A 360 11.30 -12.50 4.32
C VAL A 360 11.54 -11.96 5.73
N ASP A 361 12.38 -12.64 6.49
CA ASP A 361 12.84 -12.26 7.81
C ASP A 361 14.13 -11.42 7.78
N GLY A 362 14.57 -10.94 8.95
CA GLY A 362 15.85 -10.26 9.13
C GLY A 362 15.93 -8.83 8.67
N LYS A 363 14.79 -8.16 8.37
CA LYS A 363 14.75 -6.89 7.65
C LYS A 363 13.96 -5.80 8.37
N PHE A 364 14.23 -4.53 8.02
CA PHE A 364 13.63 -3.36 8.66
C PHE A 364 12.28 -3.00 8.03
N ILE A 365 11.25 -2.85 8.87
CA ILE A 365 9.98 -2.23 8.48
C ILE A 365 10.10 -0.71 8.58
N TYR A 366 10.67 -0.22 9.68
CA TYR A 366 10.80 1.19 10.00
C TYR A 366 12.04 1.41 10.86
N ASP A 367 12.79 2.47 10.64
CA ASP A 367 13.98 2.84 11.41
C ASP A 367 14.09 4.38 11.57
N GLN A 368 14.15 4.85 12.80
CA GLN A 368 14.41 6.26 13.13
C GLN A 368 15.62 6.45 14.07
N ARG A 369 16.62 5.58 13.95
CA ARG A 369 17.82 5.64 14.78
C ARG A 369 18.69 6.83 14.42
N LEU A 370 19.19 7.54 15.45
CA LEU A 370 20.27 8.51 15.29
C LEU A 370 21.65 7.87 15.41
N ASN A 371 21.78 7.00 16.39
CA ASN A 371 23.02 6.28 16.71
C ASN A 371 22.69 4.99 17.46
N THR A 372 23.70 4.21 17.83
CA THR A 372 23.52 2.93 18.48
C THR A 372 23.27 3.00 20.00
N THR A 373 23.16 4.17 20.60
CA THR A 373 23.12 4.34 22.08
C THR A 373 21.83 4.94 22.62
N GLU A 374 21.01 5.61 21.79
CA GLU A 374 19.77 6.29 22.22
C GLU A 374 18.51 5.44 22.04
N PRO A 375 17.42 5.74 22.78
CA PRO A 375 16.12 5.10 22.58
C PRO A 375 15.54 5.45 21.20
N TRP A 376 15.14 4.45 20.48
CA TRP A 376 14.59 4.59 19.13
C TRP A 376 13.38 3.69 18.90
N LEU A 377 12.59 4.01 17.90
CA LEU A 377 11.55 3.14 17.39
C LEU A 377 12.07 2.49 16.12
N PHE A 378 12.18 1.18 16.10
CA PHE A 378 12.37 0.44 14.86
C PHE A 378 11.72 -0.93 14.94
N ALA A 379 11.31 -1.45 13.79
CA ALA A 379 10.79 -2.80 13.66
C ALA A 379 11.66 -3.58 12.69
N VAL A 380 12.14 -4.71 13.13
CA VAL A 380 12.93 -5.65 12.35
C VAL A 380 12.30 -7.01 12.45
N PHE A 381 12.14 -7.70 11.32
CA PHE A 381 12.02 -9.15 11.31
C PHE A 381 13.42 -9.71 11.41
N ASN A 382 13.74 -10.42 12.48
CA ASN A 382 15.05 -11.06 12.59
C ASN A 382 15.03 -12.49 11.99
N ASP A 383 16.20 -13.08 11.86
CA ASP A 383 16.44 -14.43 11.35
C ASP A 383 15.76 -15.56 12.16
N LYS A 384 15.19 -15.24 13.32
CA LYS A 384 14.37 -16.13 14.15
C LYS A 384 12.88 -15.89 14.00
N GLY A 385 12.49 -15.04 13.06
CA GLY A 385 11.10 -14.67 12.82
C GLY A 385 10.46 -13.83 13.94
N SER A 386 11.24 -13.12 14.76
CA SER A 386 10.71 -12.21 15.77
C SER A 386 10.76 -10.77 15.30
N ILE A 387 9.76 -9.96 15.72
CA ILE A 387 9.87 -8.52 15.60
C ILE A 387 10.74 -8.05 16.74
N ALA A 388 11.95 -7.62 16.41
CA ALA A 388 12.83 -7.00 17.38
C ALA A 388 12.65 -5.47 17.28
N TYR A 389 12.38 -4.84 18.40
CA TYR A 389 12.65 -3.44 18.60
C TYR A 389 13.87 -3.34 19.52
N ASN A 390 14.59 -2.21 19.52
CA ASN A 390 15.84 -2.15 20.25
C ASN A 390 15.68 -2.51 21.73
N SER A 391 16.33 -3.60 22.11
CA SER A 391 16.33 -4.16 23.45
C SER A 391 17.06 -3.33 24.50
N ARG A 392 17.65 -2.19 24.15
CA ARG A 392 18.37 -1.34 25.13
C ARG A 392 17.45 -0.53 26.04
N ASN A 393 16.16 -0.40 25.66
CA ASN A 393 15.16 0.23 26.51
C ASN A 393 13.97 -0.72 26.70
N SER A 394 13.79 -1.14 27.92
CA SER A 394 12.87 -2.20 28.38
C SER A 394 11.38 -1.85 28.28
N ASN A 395 10.99 -0.68 27.75
CA ASN A 395 9.62 -0.19 27.82
C ASN A 395 8.87 -0.19 26.48
N GLY A 396 9.49 -0.67 25.40
CA GLY A 396 8.80 -0.80 24.12
C GLY A 396 7.88 -2.02 24.08
N LYS A 397 6.70 -1.88 23.43
CA LYS A 397 5.72 -2.94 23.26
C LYS A 397 5.44 -3.14 21.78
N THR A 398 5.16 -4.38 21.40
CA THR A 398 4.70 -4.75 20.06
C THR A 398 3.36 -5.44 20.15
N TYR A 399 2.42 -5.02 19.30
CA TYR A 399 1.13 -5.66 19.16
C TYR A 399 0.98 -6.19 17.73
N ILE A 400 0.42 -7.38 17.61
CA ILE A 400 0.05 -8.00 16.34
C ILE A 400 -1.46 -8.08 16.30
N ASP A 401 -2.06 -7.46 15.28
CA ASP A 401 -3.51 -7.38 15.14
C ASP A 401 -4.21 -6.94 16.45
N GLY A 402 -3.59 -5.96 17.13
CA GLY A 402 -4.07 -5.37 18.37
C GLY A 402 -3.92 -6.26 19.63
N THR A 403 -3.19 -7.36 19.53
CA THR A 403 -2.88 -8.23 20.68
C THR A 403 -1.43 -8.04 21.08
N LEU A 404 -1.15 -7.80 22.37
CA LEU A 404 0.20 -7.67 22.89
C LEU A 404 0.99 -8.94 22.59
N ASN A 405 2.11 -8.77 21.90
CA ASN A 405 3.00 -9.88 21.57
C ASN A 405 4.11 -9.97 22.63
N GLU A 406 3.99 -10.93 23.53
CA GLU A 406 5.00 -11.23 24.55
C GLU A 406 6.00 -12.30 24.06
N SER A 407 5.76 -12.90 22.89
CA SER A 407 6.57 -13.96 22.31
C SER A 407 7.56 -13.40 21.32
N THR A 408 8.78 -13.94 21.35
CA THR A 408 9.85 -13.61 20.38
C THR A 408 9.80 -14.43 19.09
N ILE A 409 8.84 -15.34 18.90
CA ILE A 409 8.78 -16.23 17.74
C ILE A 409 7.70 -15.78 16.77
N VAL A 410 8.08 -15.34 15.57
CA VAL A 410 7.20 -14.73 14.57
C VAL A 410 7.27 -15.39 13.19
N SER A 411 7.79 -16.60 13.08
CA SER A 411 7.73 -17.38 11.82
C SER A 411 6.29 -17.53 11.28
N ALA A 412 5.28 -17.41 12.15
CA ALA A 412 3.87 -17.40 11.79
C ALA A 412 3.38 -16.11 11.09
N LEU A 413 4.21 -15.06 11.02
CA LEU A 413 3.81 -13.76 10.46
C LEU A 413 4.25 -13.54 9.00
N LEU A 414 5.15 -14.37 8.50
CA LEU A 414 5.59 -14.28 7.10
C LEU A 414 4.45 -14.70 6.15
N ASN A 415 4.38 -14.01 5.03
CA ASN A 415 3.35 -14.21 4.00
C ASN A 415 1.90 -14.03 4.50
N LYS A 416 1.72 -13.27 5.58
CA LYS A 416 0.41 -12.93 6.14
C LYS A 416 0.27 -11.42 6.26
N LYS A 417 -0.86 -10.90 5.76
CA LYS A 417 -1.23 -9.50 5.97
C LYS A 417 -1.68 -9.29 7.41
N GLN A 418 -1.07 -8.35 8.12
CA GLN A 418 -1.32 -8.07 9.53
C GLN A 418 -1.06 -6.60 9.87
N ILE A 419 -1.57 -6.17 11.01
CA ILE A 419 -1.29 -4.86 11.57
C ILE A 419 -0.27 -5.01 12.70
N ILE A 420 0.91 -4.44 12.50
CA ILE A 420 1.96 -4.35 13.50
C ILE A 420 1.85 -2.99 14.16
N THR A 421 1.68 -2.96 15.48
CA THR A 421 1.71 -1.73 16.27
C THR A 421 2.93 -1.77 17.17
N ILE A 422 3.75 -0.74 17.09
CA ILE A 422 4.93 -0.57 17.94
C ILE A 422 4.73 0.66 18.79
N VAL A 423 4.95 0.52 20.09
CA VAL A 423 4.84 1.58 21.08
C VAL A 423 6.15 1.71 21.82
N ASN A 424 6.70 2.91 21.89
CA ASN A 424 7.88 3.21 22.69
C ASN A 424 7.78 4.64 23.24
N ASN A 425 7.56 4.74 24.54
CA ASN A 425 7.42 6.04 25.22
C ASN A 425 8.75 6.75 25.45
N ASP A 426 9.85 6.00 25.44
CA ASP A 426 11.20 6.53 25.74
C ASP A 426 11.86 7.20 24.53
N VAL A 427 11.19 7.24 23.37
CA VAL A 427 11.72 7.93 22.18
C VAL A 427 11.92 9.41 22.49
N THR A 428 13.17 9.83 22.56
CA THR A 428 13.57 11.22 22.66
C THR A 428 13.55 11.89 21.31
N GLY A 429 13.18 13.14 21.31
CA GLY A 429 12.81 13.81 20.08
C GLY A 429 13.94 14.43 19.27
N ASP A 430 15.21 14.02 19.33
CA ASP A 430 16.26 14.64 18.53
C ASP A 430 16.35 14.06 17.09
N LYS A 431 16.65 14.90 16.09
CA LYS A 431 16.12 14.78 14.74
C LYS A 431 17.07 15.17 13.63
N THR A 432 18.30 14.81 13.77
CA THR A 432 19.29 15.03 12.71
C THR A 432 19.20 14.00 11.56
N LYS A 433 18.58 12.85 11.79
CA LYS A 433 18.34 11.83 10.75
C LYS A 433 16.86 11.68 10.42
N THR A 434 16.56 11.54 9.15
CA THR A 434 15.21 11.33 8.65
C THR A 434 14.81 9.86 8.84
N PRO A 435 13.63 9.58 9.42
CA PRO A 435 13.13 8.22 9.56
C PRO A 435 12.87 7.56 8.22
N ILE A 436 13.06 6.24 8.17
CA ILE A 436 13.07 5.44 6.96
C ILE A 436 12.16 4.23 7.10
N PHE A 437 11.41 3.94 6.04
CA PHE A 437 10.69 2.70 5.85
C PHE A 437 11.48 1.75 4.96
N PHE A 438 11.36 0.46 5.20
CA PHE A 438 11.84 -0.66 4.40
C PHE A 438 13.36 -0.87 4.36
N SER A 439 14.12 -0.06 5.09
CA SER A 439 15.58 -0.15 5.19
C SER A 439 16.08 0.40 6.53
N ASN A 440 17.37 0.24 6.80
CA ASN A 440 18.03 0.94 7.90
C ASN A 440 18.27 2.43 7.58
N THR A 441 18.59 3.25 8.58
CA THR A 441 18.80 4.69 8.43
C THR A 441 20.00 5.08 7.56
N ASP A 442 20.92 4.15 7.30
CA ASP A 442 22.09 4.40 6.45
C ASP A 442 21.87 3.98 4.99
N HIS A 443 20.69 3.43 4.65
CA HIS A 443 20.28 2.97 3.31
C HIS A 443 21.22 1.93 2.67
N ASN A 444 21.97 1.19 3.47
CA ASN A 444 23.03 0.32 2.98
C ASN A 444 22.77 -1.18 3.24
N SER A 445 21.71 -1.50 3.99
CA SER A 445 21.37 -2.89 4.32
C SER A 445 19.97 -3.02 4.91
N GLY A 446 19.52 -4.26 5.08
CA GLY A 446 18.30 -4.56 5.84
C GLY A 446 17.01 -4.22 5.10
N TRP A 447 17.03 -4.13 3.75
CA TRP A 447 15.83 -3.94 2.95
C TRP A 447 14.85 -5.11 3.12
N ILE A 448 13.58 -4.79 3.32
CA ILE A 448 12.53 -5.79 3.47
C ILE A 448 11.85 -6.08 2.13
N SER A 449 11.59 -7.34 1.85
CA SER A 449 10.64 -7.74 0.81
C SER A 449 9.26 -7.91 1.43
N SER A 450 8.31 -7.09 1.01
CA SER A 450 7.00 -7.01 1.67
C SER A 450 5.93 -6.36 0.78
N ALA A 451 4.66 -6.54 1.15
CA ALA A 451 3.56 -5.69 0.68
C ALA A 451 3.11 -4.76 1.81
N PHE A 452 3.29 -3.47 1.60
CA PHE A 452 2.91 -2.39 2.52
C PHE A 452 1.58 -1.78 2.10
N TYR A 453 0.62 -1.68 3.01
CA TYR A 453 -0.73 -1.18 2.73
C TYR A 453 -0.99 0.21 3.28
N ASN A 454 -0.65 0.43 4.55
CA ASN A 454 -0.78 1.73 5.20
C ASN A 454 0.13 1.83 6.43
N SER A 455 0.36 3.06 6.88
CA SER A 455 1.03 3.34 8.16
C SER A 455 0.57 4.66 8.76
N ILE A 456 0.44 4.69 10.08
CA ILE A 456 0.07 5.87 10.86
C ILE A 456 1.06 6.01 12.02
N GLY A 457 1.63 7.19 12.17
CA GLY A 457 2.56 7.52 13.26
C GLY A 457 2.02 8.59 14.20
N PHE A 458 2.29 8.44 15.50
CA PHE A 458 1.95 9.41 16.55
C PHE A 458 3.20 9.77 17.36
N ASP A 459 3.29 11.02 17.81
CA ASP A 459 4.39 11.54 18.64
C ASP A 459 4.15 11.37 20.14
N SER A 460 3.04 10.81 20.55
CA SER A 460 2.66 10.59 21.95
C SER A 460 2.08 9.22 22.17
N VAL A 461 2.30 8.66 23.37
CA VAL A 461 1.61 7.47 23.87
C VAL A 461 0.55 7.95 24.85
N PRO A 462 -0.75 7.68 24.62
CA PRO A 462 -1.79 8.16 25.51
C PRO A 462 -1.77 7.45 26.86
N THR A 463 -2.09 8.20 27.91
CA THR A 463 -2.28 7.66 29.25
C THR A 463 -3.67 8.04 29.81
N LYS A 464 -4.18 7.22 30.72
CA LYS A 464 -5.48 7.47 31.33
C LYS A 464 -5.51 8.80 32.10
N GLU A 465 -4.40 9.15 32.71
CA GLU A 465 -4.22 10.34 33.56
C GLU A 465 -4.21 11.63 32.74
N THR A 466 -3.50 11.64 31.62
CA THR A 466 -3.32 12.85 30.81
C THR A 466 -4.35 13.01 29.71
N ASP A 467 -4.74 11.91 29.08
CA ASP A 467 -5.54 11.92 27.86
C ASP A 467 -6.96 11.37 28.06
N GLY A 468 -7.23 10.75 29.21
CA GLY A 468 -8.53 10.16 29.55
C GLY A 468 -8.76 8.78 28.93
N PHE A 469 -7.80 8.23 28.20
CA PHE A 469 -7.82 6.90 27.58
C PHE A 469 -6.41 6.30 27.56
N THR A 470 -6.32 5.00 27.32
CA THR A 470 -5.07 4.26 27.36
C THR A 470 -4.53 3.95 25.96
N GLU A 471 -3.27 3.52 25.89
CA GLU A 471 -2.64 2.97 24.71
C GLU A 471 -3.50 1.84 24.08
N GLN A 472 -4.06 0.94 24.90
CA GLN A 472 -4.92 -0.14 24.41
C GLN A 472 -6.23 0.37 23.80
N ASP A 473 -6.80 1.43 24.36
CA ASP A 473 -8.00 2.08 23.80
C ASP A 473 -7.71 2.66 22.41
N LEU A 474 -6.51 3.24 22.19
CA LEU A 474 -6.07 3.72 20.88
C LEU A 474 -5.90 2.56 19.90
N ILE A 475 -5.31 1.46 20.34
CA ILE A 475 -5.14 0.26 19.54
C ILE A 475 -6.49 -0.32 19.14
N ASP A 476 -7.41 -0.46 20.09
CA ASP A 476 -8.77 -0.97 19.85
C ASP A 476 -9.61 -0.04 18.94
N TYR A 477 -9.29 1.27 18.92
CA TYR A 477 -9.90 2.24 17.99
C TYR A 477 -9.47 2.00 16.53
N TYR A 478 -8.16 1.79 16.28
CA TYR A 478 -7.63 1.53 14.94
C TYR A 478 -7.80 0.09 14.48
N ILE A 479 -7.87 -0.86 15.42
CA ILE A 479 -7.99 -2.29 15.16
C ILE A 479 -9.24 -2.82 15.89
N PRO A 480 -10.44 -2.47 15.41
CA PRO A 480 -11.67 -2.83 16.09
C PRO A 480 -11.83 -4.35 16.15
N LYS A 481 -11.95 -4.87 17.35
CA LYS A 481 -12.21 -6.27 17.62
C LYS A 481 -13.70 -6.49 17.87
N ALA A 482 -14.30 -7.40 17.13
CA ALA A 482 -15.64 -7.90 17.41
C ALA A 482 -15.56 -9.14 18.31
N ILE A 483 -16.66 -9.44 18.96
CA ILE A 483 -16.89 -10.74 19.59
C ILE A 483 -17.87 -11.48 18.70
N VAL A 484 -17.47 -12.64 18.22
CA VAL A 484 -18.34 -13.55 17.46
C VAL A 484 -18.66 -14.77 18.30
N THR A 485 -19.82 -15.36 18.05
CA THR A 485 -20.26 -16.58 18.69
C THR A 485 -20.09 -17.75 17.72
N ILE A 486 -19.33 -18.76 18.12
CA ILE A 486 -19.25 -20.03 17.42
C ILE A 486 -20.11 -21.03 18.18
N THR A 487 -21.09 -21.62 17.49
CA THR A 487 -21.98 -22.63 18.04
C THR A 487 -21.59 -23.99 17.46
N VAL A 488 -21.29 -24.96 18.31
CA VAL A 488 -20.93 -26.32 17.91
C VAL A 488 -22.08 -27.26 18.27
N VAL A 489 -22.57 -27.98 17.26
CA VAL A 489 -23.71 -28.91 17.40
C VAL A 489 -23.38 -30.24 16.74
N ASP A 490 -24.11 -31.28 17.09
CA ASP A 490 -24.13 -32.54 16.37
C ASP A 490 -25.10 -32.50 15.15
N VAL A 491 -25.20 -33.61 14.42
CA VAL A 491 -26.05 -33.73 13.24
C VAL A 491 -27.55 -33.62 13.56
N SER A 492 -27.96 -33.84 14.82
CA SER A 492 -29.35 -33.64 15.28
C SER A 492 -29.62 -32.17 15.65
N GLY A 493 -28.58 -31.34 15.66
CA GLY A 493 -28.65 -29.94 16.12
C GLY A 493 -28.51 -29.77 17.63
N SER A 494 -28.18 -30.84 18.37
CA SER A 494 -27.96 -30.77 19.82
C SER A 494 -26.60 -30.12 20.13
N PRO A 495 -26.50 -29.26 21.15
CA PRO A 495 -25.27 -28.55 21.48
C PRO A 495 -24.20 -29.51 22.00
N ILE A 496 -22.96 -29.28 21.59
CA ILE A 496 -21.78 -30.05 22.02
C ILE A 496 -21.00 -29.23 23.05
N GLN A 497 -21.08 -29.63 24.31
CA GLN A 497 -20.29 -29.04 25.39
C GLN A 497 -18.85 -29.51 25.36
N ASP A 498 -17.91 -28.67 25.86
CA ASP A 498 -16.48 -28.97 25.99
C ASP A 498 -15.76 -29.34 24.67
N ALA A 499 -16.34 -28.97 23.53
CA ALA A 499 -15.59 -29.03 22.26
C ALA A 499 -14.43 -28.04 22.28
N THR A 500 -13.26 -28.45 21.80
CA THR A 500 -12.11 -27.57 21.64
C THR A 500 -12.23 -26.83 20.33
N VAL A 501 -12.48 -25.53 20.40
CA VAL A 501 -12.48 -24.61 19.26
C VAL A 501 -11.11 -23.92 19.24
N THR A 502 -10.38 -24.04 18.15
CA THR A 502 -9.08 -23.38 17.98
C THR A 502 -9.19 -22.34 16.86
N VAL A 503 -8.90 -21.08 17.18
CA VAL A 503 -8.87 -19.98 16.22
C VAL A 503 -7.46 -19.38 16.23
N GLU A 504 -6.79 -19.36 15.09
CA GLU A 504 -5.40 -18.88 14.96
C GLU A 504 -4.45 -19.46 16.03
N GLY A 505 -4.63 -20.75 16.36
CA GLY A 505 -3.82 -21.43 17.37
C GLY A 505 -4.29 -21.22 18.82
N VAL A 506 -5.19 -20.29 19.11
CA VAL A 506 -5.75 -20.05 20.45
C VAL A 506 -6.92 -21.00 20.69
N GLN A 507 -6.88 -21.74 21.81
CA GLN A 507 -7.90 -22.72 22.15
C GLN A 507 -8.97 -22.17 23.11
N TYR A 508 -10.20 -22.52 22.82
CA TYR A 508 -11.40 -22.21 23.60
C TYR A 508 -12.21 -23.48 23.85
N LYS A 509 -13.07 -23.48 24.86
CA LYS A 509 -14.00 -24.57 25.14
C LYS A 509 -15.45 -24.09 24.99
N THR A 510 -16.29 -24.89 24.33
CA THR A 510 -17.72 -24.61 24.26
C THR A 510 -18.40 -24.80 25.62
N LEU A 511 -19.37 -23.95 25.90
CA LEU A 511 -20.24 -24.03 27.09
C LEU A 511 -21.30 -25.15 26.93
N SER A 512 -22.15 -25.32 27.94
CA SER A 512 -23.24 -26.32 27.95
C SER A 512 -24.28 -26.13 26.82
N ASP A 513 -24.38 -24.91 26.30
CA ASP A 513 -25.25 -24.58 25.15
C ASP A 513 -24.53 -24.73 23.80
N GLY A 514 -23.35 -25.34 23.79
CA GLY A 514 -22.51 -25.54 22.62
C GLY A 514 -21.83 -24.26 22.10
N THR A 515 -21.97 -23.13 22.80
CA THR A 515 -21.43 -21.85 22.32
C THR A 515 -20.04 -21.54 22.88
N VAL A 516 -19.27 -20.78 22.13
CA VAL A 516 -18.05 -20.12 22.61
C VAL A 516 -17.96 -18.72 21.98
N LYS A 517 -17.51 -17.75 22.78
CA LYS A 517 -17.26 -16.38 22.31
C LYS A 517 -15.80 -16.18 22.00
N VAL A 518 -15.50 -15.76 20.78
CA VAL A 518 -14.15 -15.48 20.31
C VAL A 518 -14.01 -14.02 19.94
N ARG A 519 -12.94 -13.38 20.39
CA ARG A 519 -12.62 -11.99 20.05
C ARG A 519 -11.58 -11.97 18.91
N GLY A 520 -11.85 -11.21 17.86
CA GLY A 520 -10.94 -11.08 16.72
C GLY A 520 -11.24 -9.85 15.87
N MET A 521 -10.44 -9.66 14.84
CA MET A 521 -10.60 -8.54 13.88
C MET A 521 -11.82 -8.77 12.98
N VAL A 522 -12.62 -7.72 12.82
CA VAL A 522 -13.79 -7.73 11.91
C VAL A 522 -13.33 -7.95 10.46
N ASN A 523 -14.05 -8.81 9.75
CA ASN A 523 -13.77 -9.17 8.35
C ASN A 523 -12.38 -9.80 8.06
N SER A 524 -11.66 -10.24 9.09
CA SER A 524 -10.45 -11.01 8.89
C SER A 524 -10.78 -12.44 8.42
N THR A 525 -9.84 -13.03 7.67
CA THR A 525 -9.84 -14.47 7.36
C THR A 525 -8.89 -15.15 8.33
N MET A 526 -9.37 -16.18 9.02
CA MET A 526 -8.64 -16.87 10.09
C MET A 526 -8.71 -18.38 9.90
N SER A 527 -7.79 -19.11 10.53
CA SER A 527 -7.90 -20.56 10.66
C SER A 527 -8.84 -20.90 11.82
N LEU A 528 -9.78 -21.80 11.57
CA LEU A 528 -10.72 -22.34 12.56
C LEU A 528 -10.63 -23.87 12.55
N SER A 529 -10.46 -24.48 13.70
CA SER A 529 -10.66 -25.92 13.86
C SER A 529 -11.47 -26.25 15.10
N VAL A 530 -12.25 -27.30 15.01
CA VAL A 530 -13.09 -27.78 16.12
C VAL A 530 -12.83 -29.28 16.33
N LYS A 531 -12.57 -29.67 17.58
CA LYS A 531 -12.32 -31.07 17.96
C LYS A 531 -13.15 -31.43 19.19
N LYS A 532 -13.71 -32.62 19.18
CA LYS A 532 -14.36 -33.25 20.32
C LYS A 532 -14.19 -34.76 20.21
N ASP A 533 -13.88 -35.41 21.31
CA ASP A 533 -13.77 -36.88 21.36
C ASP A 533 -15.10 -37.53 20.93
N GLY A 534 -15.03 -38.55 20.10
CA GLY A 534 -16.19 -39.22 19.53
C GLY A 534 -16.79 -38.53 18.29
N TYR A 535 -16.19 -37.43 17.81
CA TYR A 535 -16.63 -36.70 16.61
C TYR A 535 -15.51 -36.54 15.59
N MET A 536 -15.89 -36.43 14.33
CA MET A 536 -14.96 -36.06 13.26
C MET A 536 -14.49 -34.61 13.45
N PRO A 537 -13.17 -34.32 13.35
CA PRO A 537 -12.68 -32.95 13.51
C PRO A 537 -13.08 -32.10 12.30
N PHE A 538 -13.43 -30.84 12.58
CA PHE A 538 -13.68 -29.82 11.56
C PHE A 538 -12.44 -28.92 11.44
N SER A 539 -12.12 -28.45 10.22
CA SER A 539 -11.13 -27.41 9.98
C SER A 539 -11.47 -26.57 8.76
N ASP A 540 -11.27 -25.25 8.86
CA ASP A 540 -11.38 -24.28 7.77
C ASP A 540 -10.25 -23.26 7.92
N ASN A 541 -9.32 -23.24 6.98
CA ASN A 541 -8.18 -22.31 6.96
C ASN A 541 -8.51 -20.95 6.35
N SER A 542 -9.75 -20.78 5.88
CA SER A 542 -10.24 -19.56 5.24
C SER A 542 -11.51 -19.01 5.89
N TRP A 543 -11.77 -19.42 7.15
CA TRP A 543 -12.95 -18.97 7.88
C TRP A 543 -12.97 -17.45 8.02
N LYS A 544 -14.08 -16.86 7.60
CA LYS A 544 -14.32 -15.43 7.81
C LYS A 544 -14.82 -15.19 9.23
N PHE A 545 -14.19 -14.28 9.95
CA PHE A 545 -14.52 -13.94 11.33
C PHE A 545 -15.95 -13.39 11.43
N ALA A 546 -16.90 -14.27 11.71
CA ALA A 546 -18.32 -13.99 11.84
C ALA A 546 -18.98 -15.05 12.76
N ASP A 547 -20.16 -14.73 13.26
CA ASP A 547 -20.99 -15.74 13.96
C ASP A 547 -21.15 -16.96 13.06
N SER A 548 -20.90 -18.14 13.63
CA SER A 548 -20.83 -19.37 12.87
C SER A 548 -21.44 -20.53 13.62
N ARG A 549 -22.08 -21.44 12.86
CA ARG A 549 -22.58 -22.71 13.37
C ARG A 549 -21.79 -23.85 12.73
N ILE A 550 -21.14 -24.65 13.55
CA ILE A 550 -20.33 -25.80 13.12
C ILE A 550 -21.05 -27.07 13.53
N THR A 551 -21.32 -27.95 12.56
CA THR A 551 -21.90 -29.27 12.81
C THR A 551 -20.80 -30.31 12.80
N LEU A 552 -20.67 -31.10 13.87
CA LEU A 552 -19.75 -32.23 13.93
C LEU A 552 -20.51 -33.53 13.70
N GLU A 553 -19.94 -34.39 12.89
CA GLU A 553 -20.43 -35.76 12.68
C GLU A 553 -19.80 -36.69 13.73
N VAL A 554 -20.57 -37.65 14.20
CA VAL A 554 -20.07 -38.69 15.12
C VAL A 554 -19.02 -39.52 14.40
N LEU A 555 -17.88 -39.73 15.05
CA LEU A 555 -16.83 -40.61 14.52
C LEU A 555 -17.37 -42.06 14.53
N ARG A 556 -17.65 -42.58 13.33
CA ARG A 556 -18.11 -43.97 13.19
C ARG A 556 -16.88 -44.87 13.07
N ASN A 557 -16.72 -45.78 14.00
CA ASN A 557 -15.69 -46.83 13.90
C ASN A 557 -16.12 -47.81 12.81
N THR A 558 -15.35 -47.91 11.76
CA THR A 558 -15.56 -48.87 10.68
C THR A 558 -14.64 -50.07 10.91
N VAL A 559 -15.18 -51.24 11.07
CA VAL A 559 -14.42 -52.49 11.07
C VAL A 559 -14.35 -53.01 9.62
N ILE A 560 -13.15 -53.19 9.12
CA ILE A 560 -12.92 -53.78 7.80
C ILE A 560 -12.81 -55.30 8.04
N THR A 561 -13.70 -56.07 7.41
CA THR A 561 -13.63 -57.52 7.44
C THR A 561 -12.50 -58.05 6.55
N GLU A 562 -12.01 -59.27 6.76
CA GLU A 562 -10.97 -59.90 5.92
C GLU A 562 -11.31 -59.94 4.41
N ASN A 563 -12.59 -59.82 4.07
CA ASN A 563 -13.06 -59.80 2.68
C ASN A 563 -13.21 -58.37 2.12
N GLY A 564 -12.73 -57.34 2.81
CA GLY A 564 -12.74 -55.95 2.33
C GLY A 564 -14.09 -55.23 2.46
N TYR A 565 -15.08 -55.81 3.14
CA TYR A 565 -16.35 -55.13 3.41
C TYR A 565 -16.22 -54.22 4.62
N SER A 566 -16.73 -52.98 4.53
CA SER A 566 -16.79 -52.06 5.67
C SER A 566 -18.08 -52.26 6.46
N ILE A 567 -17.99 -52.61 7.74
CA ILE A 567 -19.11 -52.62 8.67
C ILE A 567 -19.11 -51.31 9.45
N LEU A 568 -20.16 -50.53 9.30
CA LEU A 568 -20.40 -49.33 10.13
C LEU A 568 -20.98 -49.77 11.47
N LEU A 569 -20.27 -49.49 12.55
CA LEU A 569 -20.80 -49.67 13.90
C LEU A 569 -21.59 -48.43 14.30
N GLU A 570 -22.91 -48.57 14.38
CA GLU A 570 -23.76 -47.57 15.02
C GLU A 570 -23.84 -47.89 16.53
N ASN A 571 -23.51 -46.88 17.36
CA ASN A 571 -23.69 -46.91 18.82
C ASN A 571 -23.04 -48.11 19.53
N ASP A 572 -21.72 -48.01 19.87
CA ASP A 572 -21.02 -48.91 20.80
C ASP A 572 -21.44 -50.41 20.76
N GLY A 573 -21.96 -50.85 19.63
CA GLY A 573 -22.47 -52.21 19.49
C GLY A 573 -21.34 -53.23 19.44
N LEU A 574 -21.32 -54.13 20.39
CA LEU A 574 -20.48 -55.33 20.41
C LEU A 574 -20.76 -56.13 19.15
N ILE A 575 -19.75 -56.41 18.32
CA ILE A 575 -19.86 -57.45 17.32
C ILE A 575 -19.84 -58.78 18.04
N LEU A 576 -21.01 -59.41 18.13
CA LEU A 576 -21.06 -60.81 18.54
C LEU A 576 -20.61 -61.64 17.33
N THR A 577 -19.44 -62.20 17.37
CA THR A 577 -19.00 -63.25 16.44
C THR A 577 -19.66 -64.54 16.88
N GLU A 578 -20.52 -65.15 16.06
CA GLU A 578 -20.85 -66.56 16.14
C GLU A 578 -19.69 -67.43 15.68
#